data_b5594314d0c6e154af20035bf6445d4a
#
_entry.id   b5594314d0c6e154af20035bf6445d4a
#
_cell.length_a   1.000
_cell.length_b   1.000
_cell.length_c   1.000
_cell.angle_alpha   90.00
_cell.angle_beta   90.00
_cell.angle_gamma   90.00
#
_symmetry.space_group_name_H-M   'P 1'
#
loop_
_entity.id
_entity.type
_entity.pdbx_description
1 polymer ?
#
loop_
_entity_poly.entity_id
_entity_poly.type
_entity_poly.pdbx_seq_one_letter_code
_entity_poly.pdbx_strand_id
1 'polypeptide(L)'
;FLCTTNSFADQYSNKFSNCLIQNTTDRDKIILVRWFFTVIAEHSALSTEFKVTKDQKIKNDRAAADYVEYILGSVCLVETKNVLNYEGEEGFLKAFENIGDEKAILLNIASIPHDPNEVETKNLTEIEYK
;
A
#
# COMPACT_ATOMS: atom_id res chain seq x y z
N PHE A 1 -21.59 -6.52 -25.75
CA PHE A 1 -22.25 -5.29 -25.31
C PHE A 1 -22.59 -5.30 -23.83
N LEU A 2 -22.67 -6.44 -23.25
CA LEU A 2 -22.80 -6.54 -21.79
C LEU A 2 -21.56 -6.03 -21.08
N CYS A 3 -20.42 -6.11 -21.74
CA CYS A 3 -19.14 -5.67 -21.16
C CYS A 3 -19.04 -4.16 -21.04
N THR A 4 -19.82 -3.40 -21.81
CA THR A 4 -19.70 -1.94 -21.81
C THR A 4 -20.22 -1.31 -20.53
N THR A 5 -21.24 -1.90 -19.92
CA THR A 5 -21.77 -1.38 -18.67
C THR A 5 -20.79 -1.54 -17.52
N ASN A 6 -20.07 -2.67 -17.51
CA ASN A 6 -19.06 -2.89 -16.47
C ASN A 6 -17.87 -1.94 -16.60
N SER A 7 -17.48 -1.62 -17.83
CA SER A 7 -16.40 -0.67 -18.07
C SER A 7 -16.72 0.72 -17.51
N PHE A 8 -17.95 1.17 -17.66
CA PHE A 8 -18.35 2.45 -17.10
C PHE A 8 -18.36 2.46 -15.59
N ALA A 9 -18.85 1.39 -14.98
CA ALA A 9 -18.96 1.32 -13.54
C ALA A 9 -17.59 1.37 -12.83
N ASP A 10 -16.54 0.90 -13.53
CA ASP A 10 -15.22 0.73 -12.91
C ASP A 10 -14.20 1.76 -13.39
N GLN A 11 -14.60 2.72 -14.23
CA GLN A 11 -13.61 3.59 -14.85
C GLN A 11 -12.84 4.45 -13.84
N TYR A 12 -13.51 4.95 -12.81
CA TYR A 12 -12.85 5.79 -11.81
C TYR A 12 -11.98 4.98 -10.86
N SER A 13 -12.42 3.81 -10.46
CA SER A 13 -11.60 2.93 -9.65
C SER A 13 -10.38 2.43 -10.42
N ASN A 14 -10.51 2.18 -11.70
CA ASN A 14 -9.37 1.80 -12.55
C ASN A 14 -8.36 2.93 -12.70
N LYS A 15 -8.82 4.14 -12.91
CA LYS A 15 -7.94 5.31 -12.99
C LYS A 15 -7.23 5.56 -11.67
N PHE A 16 -7.94 5.41 -10.59
CA PHE A 16 -7.39 5.58 -9.26
C PHE A 16 -6.32 4.53 -8.97
N SER A 17 -6.63 3.25 -9.20
CA SER A 17 -5.65 2.19 -8.99
C SER A 17 -4.42 2.36 -9.88
N ASN A 18 -4.60 2.76 -11.13
CA ASN A 18 -3.47 3.03 -12.02
C ASN A 18 -2.59 4.16 -11.51
N CYS A 19 -3.20 5.23 -11.01
CA CYS A 19 -2.44 6.32 -10.41
C CYS A 19 -1.62 5.84 -9.22
N LEU A 20 -2.22 5.07 -8.34
CA LEU A 20 -1.53 4.52 -7.18
C LEU A 20 -0.36 3.62 -7.59
N ILE A 21 -0.60 2.71 -8.51
CA ILE A 21 0.42 1.77 -8.98
C ILE A 21 1.59 2.51 -9.62
N GLN A 22 1.30 3.47 -10.48
CA GLN A 22 2.34 4.20 -11.21
C GLN A 22 3.16 5.12 -10.34
N ASN A 23 2.61 5.59 -9.23
CA ASN A 23 3.26 6.57 -8.39
C ASN A 23 3.76 6.03 -7.05
N THR A 24 3.61 4.74 -6.82
CA THR A 24 4.15 4.09 -5.62
C THR A 24 5.54 3.57 -5.94
N THR A 25 6.56 4.17 -5.32
CA THR A 25 7.95 3.79 -5.52
C THR A 25 8.29 2.50 -4.78
N ASP A 26 9.44 1.91 -5.09
CA ASP A 26 9.91 0.74 -4.36
C ASP A 26 10.08 1.03 -2.87
N ARG A 27 10.54 2.22 -2.54
CA ARG A 27 10.65 2.63 -1.14
C ARG A 27 9.30 2.68 -0.46
N ASP A 28 8.29 3.21 -1.16
CA ASP A 28 6.93 3.28 -0.63
C ASP A 28 6.38 1.88 -0.37
N LYS A 29 6.67 0.94 -1.27
CA LYS A 29 6.27 -0.46 -1.09
C LYS A 29 6.87 -1.06 0.18
N ILE A 30 8.14 -0.77 0.44
CA ILE A 30 8.81 -1.24 1.66
C ILE A 30 8.14 -0.64 2.90
N ILE A 31 7.80 0.65 2.85
CA ILE A 31 7.09 1.32 3.94
C ILE A 31 5.76 0.61 4.22
N LEU A 32 5.00 0.31 3.18
CA LEU A 32 3.72 -0.37 3.32
C LEU A 32 3.87 -1.79 3.85
N VAL A 33 4.84 -2.53 3.37
CA VAL A 33 5.11 -3.90 3.84
C VAL A 33 5.45 -3.90 5.33
N ARG A 34 6.30 -2.97 5.76
CA ARG A 34 6.67 -2.85 7.17
C ARG A 34 5.48 -2.49 8.04
N TRP A 35 4.72 -1.53 7.60
CA TRP A 35 3.53 -1.13 8.33
C TRP A 35 2.56 -2.30 8.45
N PHE A 36 2.32 -2.99 7.34
CA PHE A 36 1.43 -4.16 7.32
C PHE A 36 1.93 -5.24 8.28
N PHE A 37 3.22 -5.53 8.25
CA PHE A 37 3.81 -6.49 9.16
C PHE A 37 3.62 -6.08 10.62
N THR A 38 3.78 -4.80 10.92
CA THR A 38 3.55 -4.26 12.26
C THR A 38 2.11 -4.52 12.71
N VAL A 39 1.16 -4.25 11.84
CA VAL A 39 -0.26 -4.47 12.15
C VAL A 39 -0.55 -5.95 12.41
N ILE A 40 -0.02 -6.83 11.57
CA ILE A 40 -0.20 -8.26 11.72
C ILE A 40 0.46 -8.77 13.01
N ALA A 41 1.64 -8.29 13.29
CA ALA A 41 2.40 -8.73 14.48
C ALA A 41 1.70 -8.35 15.79
N GLU A 42 0.85 -7.34 15.78
CA GLU A 42 0.07 -6.95 16.95
C GLU A 42 -1.13 -7.86 17.19
N HIS A 43 -1.48 -8.68 16.22
CA HIS A 43 -2.59 -9.61 16.39
C HIS A 43 -2.25 -10.60 17.51
N SER A 44 -3.23 -10.88 18.37
CA SER A 44 -3.01 -11.71 19.56
C SER A 44 -2.41 -13.09 19.27
N ALA A 45 -2.73 -13.65 18.10
CA ALA A 45 -2.21 -14.96 17.71
C ALA A 45 -0.72 -14.94 17.38
N LEU A 46 -0.16 -13.77 17.06
CA LEU A 46 1.22 -13.64 16.61
C LEU A 46 2.10 -12.81 17.55
N SER A 47 1.48 -12.13 18.50
CA SER A 47 2.21 -11.19 19.38
C SER A 47 3.24 -11.87 20.30
N THR A 48 3.11 -13.16 20.52
CA THR A 48 4.08 -13.92 21.32
C THR A 48 5.30 -14.31 20.51
N GLU A 49 5.14 -14.48 19.20
CA GLU A 49 6.22 -14.92 18.33
C GLU A 49 6.95 -13.77 17.66
N PHE A 50 6.21 -12.72 17.32
CA PHE A 50 6.75 -11.57 16.64
C PHE A 50 6.56 -10.33 17.51
N LYS A 51 7.65 -9.75 17.93
CA LYS A 51 7.61 -8.57 18.78
C LYS A 51 8.03 -7.34 18.01
N VAL A 52 7.15 -6.35 18.03
CA VAL A 52 7.43 -5.04 17.46
C VAL A 52 7.52 -4.06 18.64
N THR A 53 8.59 -3.30 18.69
CA THR A 53 8.74 -2.30 19.75
C THR A 53 7.76 -1.15 19.51
N LYS A 54 7.45 -0.44 20.59
CA LYS A 54 6.60 0.74 20.50
C LYS A 54 7.16 1.78 19.53
N ASP A 55 8.47 1.97 19.55
CA ASP A 55 9.12 2.93 18.65
C ASP A 55 9.02 2.51 17.19
N GLN A 56 9.21 1.22 16.92
CA GLN A 56 9.04 0.70 15.56
C GLN A 56 7.62 0.89 15.06
N LYS A 57 6.64 0.62 15.93
CA LYS A 57 5.24 0.81 15.58
C LYS A 57 4.96 2.27 15.23
N ILE A 58 5.38 3.19 16.07
CA ILE A 58 5.16 4.62 15.85
C ILE A 58 5.79 5.06 14.54
N LYS A 59 7.01 4.63 14.27
CA LYS A 59 7.71 4.98 13.04
C LYS A 59 7.01 4.43 11.80
N ASN A 60 6.61 3.16 11.86
CA ASN A 60 5.97 2.53 10.73
C ASN A 60 4.59 3.12 10.49
N ASP A 61 3.83 3.40 11.53
CA ASP A 61 2.52 4.05 11.42
C ASP A 61 2.67 5.44 10.78
N ARG A 62 3.67 6.20 11.23
CA ARG A 62 3.90 7.55 10.70
C ARG A 62 4.33 7.52 9.26
N ALA A 63 5.26 6.63 8.91
CA ALA A 63 5.74 6.52 7.55
C ALA A 63 4.61 6.12 6.59
N ALA A 64 3.76 5.18 7.01
CA ALA A 64 2.62 4.77 6.21
C ALA A 64 1.60 5.89 6.07
N ALA A 65 1.33 6.61 7.16
CA ALA A 65 0.40 7.75 7.13
C ALA A 65 0.90 8.85 6.19
N ASP A 66 2.18 9.17 6.25
CA ASP A 66 2.79 10.18 5.38
C ASP A 66 2.67 9.76 3.91
N TYR A 67 2.90 8.51 3.61
CA TYR A 67 2.75 8.00 2.26
C TYR A 67 1.29 8.12 1.80
N VAL A 68 0.34 7.66 2.60
CA VAL A 68 -1.08 7.70 2.25
C VAL A 68 -1.54 9.14 2.03
N GLU A 69 -1.15 10.03 2.93
CA GLU A 69 -1.50 11.44 2.81
C GLU A 69 -0.93 12.05 1.54
N TYR A 70 0.31 11.72 1.20
CA TYR A 70 0.95 12.22 0.00
C TYR A 70 0.31 11.66 -1.27
N ILE A 71 0.10 10.34 -1.32
CA ILE A 71 -0.40 9.71 -2.53
C ILE A 71 -1.88 10.05 -2.79
N LEU A 72 -2.71 10.07 -1.77
CA LEU A 72 -4.12 10.36 -1.92
C LEU A 72 -4.44 11.85 -1.92
N GLY A 73 -3.68 12.62 -1.17
CA GLY A 73 -3.94 14.05 -0.98
C GLY A 73 -3.19 14.96 -1.94
N SER A 74 -2.22 14.44 -2.68
CA SER A 74 -1.44 15.26 -3.62
C SER A 74 -1.33 14.60 -4.98
N VAL A 75 -0.64 13.47 -5.07
CA VAL A 75 -0.32 12.86 -6.38
C VAL A 75 -1.56 12.37 -7.08
N CYS A 76 -2.41 11.63 -6.40
CA CYS A 76 -3.64 11.06 -6.96
C CYS A 76 -4.88 11.73 -6.41
N LEU A 77 -4.79 13.02 -6.07
CA LEU A 77 -5.91 13.75 -5.49
C LEU A 77 -7.13 13.77 -6.40
N VAL A 78 -6.93 14.04 -7.67
CA VAL A 78 -8.03 14.10 -8.63
C VAL A 78 -8.72 12.76 -8.76
N GLU A 79 -7.93 11.71 -8.91
CA GLU A 79 -8.45 10.34 -9.02
C GLU A 79 -9.16 9.91 -7.74
N THR A 80 -8.61 10.27 -6.59
CA THR A 80 -9.24 10.00 -5.30
C THR A 80 -10.60 10.65 -5.18
N LYS A 81 -10.67 11.94 -5.49
CA LYS A 81 -11.93 12.68 -5.46
C LYS A 81 -12.96 12.11 -6.41
N ASN A 82 -12.52 11.78 -7.62
CA ASN A 82 -13.42 11.27 -8.64
C ASN A 82 -14.00 9.91 -8.25
N VAL A 83 -13.17 9.00 -7.76
CA VAL A 83 -13.66 7.69 -7.37
C VAL A 83 -14.67 7.80 -6.22
N LEU A 84 -14.39 8.66 -5.25
CA LEU A 84 -15.31 8.87 -4.12
C LEU A 84 -16.61 9.52 -4.56
N ASN A 85 -16.54 10.50 -5.45
CA ASN A 85 -17.72 11.23 -5.91
C ASN A 85 -18.61 10.41 -6.84
N TYR A 86 -18.04 9.62 -7.73
CA TYR A 86 -18.79 8.91 -8.77
C TYR A 86 -19.04 7.44 -8.47
N GLU A 87 -18.18 6.80 -7.70
CA GLU A 87 -18.34 5.39 -7.36
C GLU A 87 -18.43 5.14 -5.86
N GLY A 88 -18.20 6.15 -5.05
CA GLY A 88 -18.34 6.08 -3.61
C GLY A 88 -17.29 5.21 -2.94
N GLU A 89 -17.60 4.81 -1.73
CA GLU A 89 -16.73 3.96 -0.92
C GLU A 89 -16.42 2.63 -1.59
N GLU A 90 -17.42 2.05 -2.25
CA GLU A 90 -17.24 0.79 -2.96
C GLU A 90 -16.19 0.88 -4.05
N GLY A 91 -16.23 1.94 -4.86
CA GLY A 91 -15.25 2.16 -5.91
C GLY A 91 -13.85 2.39 -5.35
N PHE A 92 -13.77 3.12 -4.24
CA PHE A 92 -12.53 3.34 -3.55
C PHE A 92 -11.92 2.02 -3.06
N LEU A 93 -12.72 1.19 -2.39
CA LEU A 93 -12.26 -0.11 -1.91
C LEU A 93 -11.90 -1.06 -3.05
N LYS A 94 -12.65 -0.99 -4.14
CA LYS A 94 -12.37 -1.81 -5.31
C LYS A 94 -11.01 -1.49 -5.92
N ALA A 95 -10.61 -0.22 -5.91
CA ALA A 95 -9.28 0.15 -6.39
C ALA A 95 -8.18 -0.52 -5.56
N PHE A 96 -8.37 -0.62 -4.25
CA PHE A 96 -7.42 -1.30 -3.39
C PHE A 96 -7.44 -2.82 -3.61
N GLU A 97 -8.59 -3.40 -3.92
CA GLU A 97 -8.65 -4.80 -4.33
C GLU A 97 -7.85 -5.05 -5.60
N ASN A 98 -7.95 -4.16 -6.56
CA ASN A 98 -7.18 -4.27 -7.80
C ASN A 98 -5.69 -4.22 -7.56
N ILE A 99 -5.25 -3.36 -6.63
CA ILE A 99 -3.86 -3.28 -6.22
C ILE A 99 -3.48 -4.51 -5.43
N GLY A 100 -4.40 -4.96 -4.58
CA GLY A 100 -4.25 -6.12 -3.72
C GLY A 100 -4.46 -7.45 -4.43
N ASP A 101 -4.68 -7.43 -5.73
CA ASP A 101 -4.70 -8.66 -6.50
C ASP A 101 -3.39 -9.39 -6.20
N GLU A 102 -3.55 -10.62 -5.77
CA GLU A 102 -2.47 -11.46 -5.33
C GLU A 102 -1.26 -11.43 -6.26
N LYS A 103 -1.49 -11.48 -7.56
CA LYS A 103 -0.44 -11.42 -8.54
C LYS A 103 0.28 -10.08 -8.53
N ALA A 104 -0.47 -9.00 -8.46
CA ALA A 104 0.11 -7.67 -8.51
C ALA A 104 0.97 -7.40 -7.28
N ILE A 105 0.49 -7.78 -6.10
CA ILE A 105 1.26 -7.61 -4.87
C ILE A 105 2.52 -8.47 -4.89
N LEU A 106 2.39 -9.74 -5.21
CA LEU A 106 3.54 -10.64 -5.22
C LEU A 106 4.60 -10.22 -6.23
N LEU A 107 4.18 -9.83 -7.42
CA LEU A 107 5.11 -9.34 -8.43
C LEU A 107 5.78 -8.05 -8.01
N ASN A 108 5.03 -7.14 -7.40
CA ASN A 108 5.58 -5.88 -6.93
C ASN A 108 6.59 -6.09 -5.80
N ILE A 109 6.27 -6.96 -4.85
CA ILE A 109 7.18 -7.28 -3.75
C ILE A 109 8.41 -8.01 -4.28
N ALA A 110 8.22 -8.98 -5.16
CA ALA A 110 9.32 -9.75 -5.74
C ALA A 110 10.26 -8.90 -6.59
N SER A 111 9.76 -7.81 -7.17
CA SER A 111 10.56 -6.91 -7.99
C SER A 111 11.39 -5.92 -7.17
N ILE A 112 11.13 -5.80 -5.86
CA ILE A 112 11.92 -4.91 -5.02
C ILE A 112 13.32 -5.50 -4.85
N PRO A 113 14.37 -4.75 -5.25
CA PRO A 113 15.73 -5.24 -5.08
C PRO A 113 16.03 -5.48 -3.61
N HIS A 114 16.62 -6.62 -3.32
CA HIS A 114 17.09 -6.87 -1.97
C HIS A 114 18.39 -7.66 -2.01
N ASP A 115 19.24 -7.39 -1.04
CA ASP A 115 20.42 -8.18 -0.80
C ASP A 115 20.14 -9.07 0.40
N PRO A 116 20.23 -10.40 0.24
CA PRO A 116 19.96 -11.30 1.36
C PRO A 116 20.80 -11.00 2.60
N ASN A 117 21.98 -10.43 2.41
CA ASN A 117 22.87 -10.10 3.52
C ASN A 117 22.45 -8.82 4.25
N GLU A 118 21.71 -7.95 3.60
CA GLU A 118 21.26 -6.71 4.18
C GLU A 118 19.87 -6.78 4.79
N VAL A 119 19.05 -7.65 4.27
CA VAL A 119 17.63 -7.68 4.59
C VAL A 119 17.37 -7.93 6.07
N GLU A 120 18.14 -8.81 6.67
CA GLU A 120 17.77 -9.29 7.99
C GLU A 120 18.12 -8.35 9.13
N THR A 121 19.12 -7.52 8.97
CA THR A 121 19.60 -6.77 10.13
C THR A 121 19.69 -5.28 9.91
N LYS A 122 20.25 -4.85 8.80
CA LYS A 122 20.51 -3.43 8.61
C LYS A 122 19.32 -2.67 8.03
N ASN A 123 18.67 -3.27 7.10
CA ASN A 123 17.70 -2.54 6.30
C ASN A 123 16.47 -2.11 7.05
N LEU A 124 16.05 -2.92 8.00
CA LEU A 124 14.87 -2.57 8.77
C LEU A 124 15.08 -1.32 9.59
N THR A 125 16.31 -1.01 9.93
CA THR A 125 16.62 0.19 10.71
C THR A 125 16.98 1.35 9.80
N GLU A 126 17.81 1.13 8.79
CA GLU A 126 18.30 2.20 7.93
C GLU A 126 17.24 2.83 7.05
N ILE A 127 16.33 2.02 6.52
CA ILE A 127 15.28 2.55 5.66
C ILE A 127 14.30 3.42 6.45
N GLU A 128 14.10 3.13 7.71
CA GLU A 128 13.23 3.93 8.57
C GLU A 128 13.71 5.36 8.76
N TYR A 129 15.01 5.57 8.73
CA TYR A 129 15.60 6.87 9.05
C TYR A 129 16.00 7.69 7.84
N LYS A 130 15.85 7.12 6.69
CA LYS A 130 16.15 7.80 5.44
C LYS A 130 14.89 8.05 4.65
#